data_3c3e1a2164e270e088ef67c1790125da
#
_entry.id   3c3e1a2164e270e088ef67c1790125da
#
_cell.length_a   1.000
_cell.length_b   1.000
_cell.length_c   1.000
_cell.angle_alpha   90.00
_cell.angle_beta   90.00
_cell.angle_gamma   90.00
#
_symmetry.space_group_name_H-M   'P 1'
#
loop_
_entity.id
_entity.type
_entity.pdbx_description
1 polymer ?
#
loop_
_entity_poly.entity_id
_entity_poly.type
_entity_poly.pdbx_seq_one_letter_code
_entity_poly.pdbx_strand_id
1 'polypeptide(L)'
;MNEAIACCPENRTSTREAVVDAMLASGDELAQLQPALNLLSPPLNATPGEALLASCYEAGADHNADEATRAVIALPAAVVRSATPSLQRSGLLCMAAGALSARQLPLTHNRLCDVAGQFARAIPEGDEEAGSGFYTVRSVSLPVYRRLRRDNHSHSVCLQQALLHLLAWKSESPWARQQAQRLLWQGGVLGEKGEFALLTLDDELRELQIVWPGLRSLLAVTGFLVRLPAGPVFSD
;
A
#
# COMPACT_ATOMS: atom_id res chain seq x y z
N MET A 1 3.11 6.06 19.11
CA MET A 1 2.96 4.63 19.46
C MET A 1 1.96 4.06 18.48
N ASN A 2 2.44 3.33 17.45
CA ASN A 2 1.53 2.66 16.53
C ASN A 2 1.05 1.37 17.21
N GLU A 3 -0.18 1.39 17.72
CA GLU A 3 -0.82 0.14 18.15
C GLU A 3 -0.96 -0.76 16.92
N ALA A 4 -0.40 -1.95 17.00
CA ALA A 4 -0.56 -2.94 15.95
C ALA A 4 -2.04 -3.32 15.88
N ILE A 5 -2.61 -3.38 14.68
CA ILE A 5 -3.98 -3.84 14.47
C ILE A 5 -4.02 -5.31 14.91
N ALA A 6 -4.63 -5.56 16.07
CA ALA A 6 -4.84 -6.89 16.59
C ALA A 6 -6.23 -7.39 16.19
N CYS A 7 -6.30 -8.65 15.75
CA CYS A 7 -7.60 -9.30 15.57
C CYS A 7 -8.16 -9.66 16.95
N CYS A 8 -9.11 -8.85 17.44
CA CYS A 8 -9.84 -9.15 18.67
C CYS A 8 -11.07 -9.99 18.30
N PRO A 9 -11.18 -11.27 18.74
CA PRO A 9 -12.29 -12.14 18.35
C PRO A 9 -13.65 -11.64 18.85
N GLU A 10 -13.69 -10.77 19.83
CA GLU A 10 -14.93 -10.33 20.50
C GLU A 10 -15.55 -9.06 19.91
N ASN A 11 -14.89 -8.35 18.98
CA ASN A 11 -15.44 -7.12 18.43
C ASN A 11 -15.12 -6.90 16.94
N ARG A 12 -15.95 -7.47 16.07
CA ARG A 12 -15.87 -7.31 14.61
C ARG A 12 -15.90 -5.84 14.18
N THR A 13 -16.69 -5.01 14.85
CA THR A 13 -16.83 -3.58 14.54
C THR A 13 -15.53 -2.84 14.82
N SER A 14 -14.92 -3.08 15.96
CA SER A 14 -13.65 -2.47 16.34
C SER A 14 -12.50 -2.86 15.38
N THR A 15 -12.45 -4.09 14.91
CA THR A 15 -11.44 -4.51 13.93
C THR A 15 -11.67 -3.87 12.57
N ARG A 16 -12.94 -3.75 12.12
CA ARG A 16 -13.29 -3.04 10.88
C ARG A 16 -12.84 -1.59 10.93
N GLU A 17 -13.21 -0.88 11.99
CA GLU A 17 -12.85 0.53 12.20
C GLU A 17 -11.32 0.69 12.19
N ALA A 18 -10.59 -0.13 12.94
CA ALA A 18 -9.13 -0.08 12.99
C ALA A 18 -8.48 -0.32 11.62
N VAL A 19 -9.02 -1.22 10.80
CA VAL A 19 -8.52 -1.48 9.44
C VAL A 19 -8.80 -0.32 8.51
N VAL A 20 -10.02 0.21 8.53
CA VAL A 20 -10.43 1.33 7.68
C VAL A 20 -9.64 2.59 8.06
N ASP A 21 -9.54 2.92 9.33
CA ASP A 21 -8.78 4.07 9.83
C ASP A 21 -7.30 3.97 9.46
N ALA A 22 -6.71 2.79 9.61
CA ALA A 22 -5.31 2.58 9.23
C ALA A 22 -5.08 2.76 7.73
N MET A 23 -6.05 2.38 6.88
CA MET A 23 -5.97 2.58 5.44
C MET A 23 -6.10 4.06 5.08
N LEU A 24 -7.05 4.77 5.67
CA LEU A 24 -7.24 6.22 5.48
C LEU A 24 -6.02 7.01 5.96
N ALA A 25 -5.57 6.73 7.19
CA ALA A 25 -4.39 7.38 7.76
C ALA A 25 -3.14 7.21 6.89
N SER A 26 -2.98 6.06 6.23
CA SER A 26 -1.84 5.83 5.33
C SER A 26 -1.90 6.71 4.08
N GLY A 27 -3.09 7.01 3.58
CA GLY A 27 -3.29 7.97 2.49
C GLY A 27 -3.04 9.43 2.92
N ASP A 28 -3.51 9.79 4.11
CA ASP A 28 -3.37 11.14 4.67
C ASP A 28 -1.92 11.47 5.03
N GLU A 29 -1.17 10.50 5.55
CA GLU A 29 0.26 10.64 5.84
C GLU A 29 1.08 10.98 4.59
N LEU A 30 0.71 10.43 3.43
CA LEU A 30 1.35 10.77 2.16
C LEU A 30 1.01 12.19 1.70
N ALA A 31 -0.19 12.69 2.03
CA ALA A 31 -0.57 14.07 1.75
C ALA A 31 0.16 15.08 2.65
N GLN A 32 0.55 14.63 3.84
CA GLN A 32 1.27 15.44 4.84
C GLN A 32 2.79 15.25 4.79
N LEU A 33 3.29 14.44 3.85
CA LEU A 33 4.72 14.16 3.72
C LEU A 33 5.49 15.46 3.45
N GLN A 34 6.56 15.69 4.22
CA GLN A 34 7.44 16.83 4.03
C GLN A 34 8.84 16.35 3.64
N PRO A 35 9.42 16.91 2.61
CA PRO A 35 8.84 17.92 1.70
C PRO A 35 7.71 17.34 0.83
N ALA A 36 6.79 18.19 0.40
CA ALA A 36 5.74 17.80 -0.52
C ALA A 36 6.32 17.43 -1.89
N LEU A 37 5.94 16.29 -2.43
CA LEU A 37 6.44 15.78 -3.71
C LEU A 37 5.31 15.76 -4.76
N ASN A 38 5.62 16.26 -5.95
CA ASN A 38 4.69 16.27 -7.10
C ASN A 38 4.26 14.85 -7.49
N LEU A 39 5.18 13.88 -7.42
CA LEU A 39 4.92 12.47 -7.70
C LEU A 39 3.85 11.84 -6.81
N LEU A 40 3.63 12.40 -5.62
CA LEU A 40 2.66 11.93 -4.66
C LEU A 40 1.38 12.75 -4.65
N SER A 41 1.26 13.74 -5.54
CA SER A 41 0.02 14.51 -5.67
C SER A 41 -1.14 13.58 -6.02
N PRO A 42 -2.27 13.65 -5.30
CA PRO A 42 -3.40 12.78 -5.58
C PRO A 42 -3.97 13.13 -6.95
N PRO A 43 -4.22 12.16 -7.82
CA PRO A 43 -5.11 12.39 -8.93
C PRO A 43 -6.48 12.79 -8.38
N LEU A 44 -7.13 13.75 -9.02
CA LEU A 44 -8.51 14.15 -8.71
C LEU A 44 -9.38 12.88 -8.57
N ASN A 45 -10.03 12.67 -7.43
CA ASN A 45 -10.92 11.54 -7.10
C ASN A 45 -10.26 10.18 -6.72
N ALA A 46 -9.02 10.13 -6.31
CA ALA A 46 -8.30 8.88 -6.06
C ALA A 46 -8.31 8.35 -4.62
N THR A 47 -8.88 9.07 -3.66
CA THR A 47 -8.92 8.62 -2.26
C THR A 47 -10.22 7.87 -2.01
N PRO A 48 -10.17 6.57 -1.65
CA PRO A 48 -11.38 5.84 -1.28
C PRO A 48 -11.97 6.45 0.00
N GLY A 49 -13.27 6.71 0.00
CA GLY A 49 -13.96 7.16 1.21
C GLY A 49 -14.13 6.03 2.24
N GLU A 50 -14.25 6.40 3.50
CA GLU A 50 -14.47 5.49 4.63
C GLU A 50 -15.61 4.49 4.36
N ALA A 51 -16.76 4.98 3.92
CA ALA A 51 -17.95 4.15 3.64
C ALA A 51 -17.65 3.05 2.60
N LEU A 52 -16.83 3.34 1.59
CA LEU A 52 -16.46 2.36 0.57
C LEU A 52 -15.52 1.29 1.14
N LEU A 53 -14.53 1.68 1.92
CA LEU A 53 -13.59 0.75 2.55
C LEU A 53 -14.30 -0.13 3.58
N ALA A 54 -15.22 0.43 4.37
CA ALA A 54 -16.05 -0.33 5.31
C ALA A 54 -16.93 -1.34 4.57
N SER A 55 -17.56 -0.95 3.46
CA SER A 55 -18.36 -1.85 2.61
C SER A 55 -17.51 -2.99 2.01
N CYS A 56 -16.26 -2.71 1.61
CA CYS A 56 -15.34 -3.75 1.15
C CYS A 56 -15.00 -4.74 2.27
N TYR A 57 -14.75 -4.24 3.48
CA TYR A 57 -14.47 -5.08 4.64
C TYR A 57 -15.66 -6.03 4.94
N GLU A 58 -16.88 -5.50 5.00
CA GLU A 58 -18.08 -6.29 5.25
C GLU A 58 -18.31 -7.34 4.14
N ALA A 59 -18.12 -6.96 2.88
CA ALA A 59 -18.22 -7.91 1.78
C ALA A 59 -17.23 -9.08 1.93
N GLY A 60 -16.02 -8.83 2.42
CA GLY A 60 -15.05 -9.88 2.73
C GLY A 60 -15.44 -10.71 3.94
N ALA A 61 -16.04 -10.09 4.97
CA ALA A 61 -16.46 -10.77 6.19
C ALA A 61 -17.66 -11.70 5.98
N ASP A 62 -18.53 -11.39 5.03
CA ASP A 62 -19.74 -12.15 4.74
C ASP A 62 -19.51 -13.38 3.85
N HIS A 63 -18.29 -13.55 3.32
CA HIS A 63 -17.99 -14.61 2.34
C HIS A 63 -17.13 -15.72 2.94
N ASN A 64 -17.58 -16.97 2.73
CA ASN A 64 -16.76 -18.15 2.98
C ASN A 64 -15.65 -18.27 1.92
N ALA A 65 -14.49 -18.81 2.29
CA ALA A 65 -13.30 -18.90 1.44
C ALA A 65 -13.50 -19.64 0.12
N ASP A 66 -14.36 -20.64 0.13
CA ASP A 66 -14.65 -21.43 -1.06
C ASP A 66 -15.51 -20.69 -2.09
N GLU A 67 -16.08 -19.55 -1.70
CA GLU A 67 -16.87 -18.66 -2.53
C GLU A 67 -16.10 -17.39 -2.95
N ALA A 68 -14.79 -17.33 -2.78
CA ALA A 68 -13.98 -16.16 -3.14
C ALA A 68 -14.24 -15.66 -4.58
N THR A 69 -14.49 -16.58 -5.49
CA THR A 69 -14.86 -16.26 -6.89
C THR A 69 -16.22 -15.55 -6.98
N ARG A 70 -17.16 -15.83 -6.10
CA ARG A 70 -18.45 -15.14 -6.02
C ARG A 70 -18.37 -13.84 -5.24
N ALA A 71 -17.48 -13.78 -4.25
CA ALA A 71 -17.22 -12.58 -3.47
C ALA A 71 -16.72 -11.42 -4.32
N VAL A 72 -15.95 -11.71 -5.36
CA VAL A 72 -15.48 -10.71 -6.32
C VAL A 72 -16.65 -10.06 -7.09
N ILE A 73 -17.72 -10.83 -7.36
CA ILE A 73 -18.94 -10.30 -7.98
C ILE A 73 -19.69 -9.37 -7.03
N ALA A 74 -19.52 -9.58 -5.72
CA ALA A 74 -20.14 -8.76 -4.65
C ALA A 74 -19.27 -7.57 -4.22
N LEU A 75 -18.02 -7.42 -4.73
CA LEU A 75 -17.30 -6.16 -4.57
C LEU A 75 -18.22 -5.01 -4.94
N PRO A 76 -18.31 -3.96 -4.10
CA PRO A 76 -19.10 -2.80 -4.48
C PRO A 76 -18.76 -2.43 -5.90
N ALA A 77 -19.77 -2.36 -6.75
CA ALA A 77 -19.58 -2.14 -8.19
C ALA A 77 -18.70 -0.90 -8.51
N ALA A 78 -18.58 0.02 -7.54
CA ALA A 78 -17.68 1.16 -7.59
C ALA A 78 -16.18 0.74 -7.55
N VAL A 79 -15.79 -0.30 -6.77
CA VAL A 79 -14.38 -0.78 -6.71
C VAL A 79 -14.02 -1.53 -7.99
N VAL A 80 -14.93 -2.34 -8.50
CA VAL A 80 -14.72 -3.12 -9.75
C VAL A 80 -14.70 -2.21 -10.98
N ARG A 81 -15.57 -1.19 -11.01
CA ARG A 81 -15.65 -0.24 -12.11
C ARG A 81 -14.72 0.95 -12.00
N SER A 82 -14.07 1.12 -10.83
CA SER A 82 -13.07 2.16 -10.66
C SER A 82 -11.81 1.77 -11.42
N ALA A 83 -11.53 2.48 -12.48
CA ALA A 83 -10.31 2.31 -13.26
C ALA A 83 -9.03 2.76 -12.51
N THR A 84 -9.15 3.19 -11.25
CA THR A 84 -8.00 3.65 -10.47
C THR A 84 -7.38 2.51 -9.66
N PRO A 85 -6.10 2.18 -9.88
CA PRO A 85 -5.38 1.15 -9.10
C PRO A 85 -5.47 1.37 -7.58
N SER A 86 -5.54 2.62 -7.15
CA SER A 86 -5.62 3.00 -5.73
C SER A 86 -6.85 2.43 -5.02
N LEU A 87 -8.04 2.57 -5.64
CA LEU A 87 -9.30 2.07 -5.09
C LEU A 87 -9.35 0.54 -5.05
N GLN A 88 -8.87 -0.10 -6.12
CA GLN A 88 -8.82 -1.56 -6.16
C GLN A 88 -7.89 -2.11 -5.08
N ARG A 89 -6.68 -1.59 -4.94
CA ARG A 89 -5.69 -2.03 -3.95
C ARG A 89 -6.18 -1.89 -2.53
N SER A 90 -6.69 -0.72 -2.17
CA SER A 90 -7.21 -0.44 -0.83
C SER A 90 -8.46 -1.26 -0.51
N GLY A 91 -9.40 -1.34 -1.45
CA GLY A 91 -10.63 -2.11 -1.29
C GLY A 91 -10.37 -3.60 -1.10
N LEU A 92 -9.46 -4.17 -1.92
CA LEU A 92 -9.08 -5.58 -1.83
C LEU A 92 -8.39 -5.94 -0.51
N LEU A 93 -7.56 -5.04 0.02
CA LEU A 93 -6.93 -5.24 1.34
C LEU A 93 -7.96 -5.17 2.47
N CYS A 94 -8.91 -4.24 2.42
CA CYS A 94 -10.00 -4.18 3.40
C CYS A 94 -10.90 -5.43 3.31
N MET A 95 -11.21 -5.90 2.10
CA MET A 95 -11.94 -7.13 1.87
C MET A 95 -11.20 -8.35 2.42
N ALA A 96 -9.91 -8.45 2.19
CA ALA A 96 -9.07 -9.51 2.74
C ALA A 96 -9.03 -9.49 4.27
N ALA A 97 -8.98 -8.29 4.87
CA ALA A 97 -9.06 -8.12 6.32
C ALA A 97 -10.39 -8.61 6.88
N GLY A 98 -11.51 -8.29 6.22
CA GLY A 98 -12.83 -8.80 6.59
C GLY A 98 -12.90 -10.32 6.55
N ALA A 99 -12.43 -10.94 5.46
CA ALA A 99 -12.42 -12.38 5.29
C ALA A 99 -11.56 -13.12 6.33
N LEU A 100 -10.40 -12.55 6.69
CA LEU A 100 -9.53 -13.10 7.73
C LEU A 100 -10.17 -12.94 9.13
N SER A 101 -10.74 -11.78 9.42
CA SER A 101 -11.40 -11.49 10.70
C SER A 101 -12.61 -12.40 10.93
N ALA A 102 -13.41 -12.65 9.91
CA ALA A 102 -14.56 -13.55 9.99
C ALA A 102 -14.18 -14.98 10.37
N ARG A 103 -12.95 -15.39 10.02
CA ARG A 103 -12.37 -16.70 10.35
C ARG A 103 -11.54 -16.70 11.62
N GLN A 104 -11.50 -15.57 12.34
CA GLN A 104 -10.65 -15.40 13.52
C GLN A 104 -9.16 -15.66 13.23
N LEU A 105 -8.72 -15.37 12.00
CA LEU A 105 -7.32 -15.51 11.60
C LEU A 105 -6.57 -14.20 11.87
N PRO A 106 -5.32 -14.27 12.31
CA PRO A 106 -4.53 -13.07 12.60
C PRO A 106 -4.28 -12.26 11.33
N LEU A 107 -4.46 -10.94 11.44
CA LEU A 107 -4.16 -9.97 10.39
C LEU A 107 -2.65 -9.76 10.30
N THR A 108 -1.97 -10.62 9.56
CA THR A 108 -0.56 -10.44 9.22
C THR A 108 -0.44 -9.91 7.80
N HIS A 109 0.62 -9.12 7.52
CA HIS A 109 0.79 -8.55 6.19
C HIS A 109 0.86 -9.63 5.10
N ASN A 110 1.48 -10.78 5.37
CA ASN A 110 1.57 -11.88 4.39
C ASN A 110 0.18 -12.45 4.06
N ARG A 111 -0.59 -12.83 5.08
CA ARG A 111 -1.94 -13.39 4.87
C ARG A 111 -2.85 -12.40 4.17
N LEU A 112 -2.78 -11.13 4.56
CA LEU A 112 -3.59 -10.09 3.97
C LEU A 112 -3.29 -9.93 2.47
N CYS A 113 -2.02 -9.86 2.11
CA CYS A 113 -1.60 -9.77 0.71
C CYS A 113 -1.97 -11.02 -0.10
N ASP A 114 -1.83 -12.21 0.49
CA ASP A 114 -2.15 -13.47 -0.18
C ASP A 114 -3.66 -13.59 -0.46
N VAL A 115 -4.52 -13.24 0.51
CA VAL A 115 -5.98 -13.26 0.35
C VAL A 115 -6.43 -12.16 -0.61
N ALA A 116 -5.89 -10.95 -0.51
CA ALA A 116 -6.19 -9.87 -1.45
C ALA A 116 -5.79 -10.24 -2.88
N GLY A 117 -4.64 -10.92 -3.04
CA GLY A 117 -4.20 -11.43 -4.33
C GLY A 117 -5.13 -12.50 -4.92
N GLN A 118 -5.73 -13.36 -4.09
CA GLN A 118 -6.74 -14.31 -4.55
C GLN A 118 -7.98 -13.58 -5.09
N PHE A 119 -8.47 -12.59 -4.37
CA PHE A 119 -9.59 -11.76 -4.82
C PHE A 119 -9.27 -11.01 -6.11
N ALA A 120 -8.08 -10.39 -6.20
CA ALA A 120 -7.67 -9.63 -7.38
C ALA A 120 -7.63 -10.50 -8.64
N ARG A 121 -7.10 -11.71 -8.56
CA ARG A 121 -7.03 -12.66 -9.70
C ARG A 121 -8.39 -13.12 -10.21
N ALA A 122 -9.42 -13.02 -9.39
CA ALA A 122 -10.78 -13.36 -9.79
C ALA A 122 -11.52 -12.20 -10.48
N ILE A 123 -10.94 -10.99 -10.49
CA ILE A 123 -11.49 -9.81 -11.19
C ILE A 123 -10.95 -9.79 -12.62
N PRO A 124 -11.82 -9.81 -13.66
CA PRO A 124 -11.38 -9.56 -15.02
C PRO A 124 -10.68 -8.20 -15.11
N GLU A 125 -9.51 -8.14 -15.74
CA GLU A 125 -8.71 -6.92 -15.88
C GLU A 125 -8.36 -6.27 -14.50
N GLY A 126 -8.24 -7.09 -13.46
CA GLY A 126 -7.85 -6.64 -12.12
C GLY A 126 -6.44 -6.08 -12.07
N ASP A 127 -6.15 -5.30 -11.02
CA ASP A 127 -4.82 -4.71 -10.81
C ASP A 127 -3.75 -5.80 -10.64
N GLU A 128 -2.73 -5.79 -11.50
CA GLU A 128 -1.66 -6.81 -11.52
C GLU A 128 -0.85 -6.83 -10.22
N GLU A 129 -0.61 -5.68 -9.60
CA GLU A 129 0.13 -5.60 -8.35
C GLU A 129 -0.65 -6.29 -7.21
N ALA A 130 -1.95 -6.05 -7.11
CA ALA A 130 -2.81 -6.76 -6.16
C ALA A 130 -2.87 -8.25 -6.50
N GLY A 131 -3.02 -8.63 -7.78
CA GLY A 131 -3.06 -10.00 -8.25
C GLY A 131 -1.78 -10.80 -7.95
N SER A 132 -0.62 -10.13 -7.92
CA SER A 132 0.66 -10.71 -7.49
C SER A 132 0.78 -10.87 -5.96
N GLY A 133 -0.23 -10.49 -5.19
CA GLY A 133 -0.17 -10.40 -3.72
C GLY A 133 0.73 -9.27 -3.24
N PHE A 134 0.71 -8.13 -3.94
CA PHE A 134 1.53 -6.95 -3.64
C PHE A 134 3.04 -7.24 -3.68
N TYR A 135 3.46 -7.95 -4.72
CA TYR A 135 4.86 -8.36 -4.86
C TYR A 135 5.82 -7.18 -4.81
N THR A 136 5.53 -6.08 -5.50
CA THR A 136 6.40 -4.90 -5.52
C THR A 136 6.52 -4.27 -4.13
N VAL A 137 5.40 -4.15 -3.41
CA VAL A 137 5.41 -3.63 -2.04
C VAL A 137 6.19 -4.56 -1.12
N ARG A 138 5.92 -5.87 -1.16
CA ARG A 138 6.55 -6.88 -0.28
C ARG A 138 8.04 -7.04 -0.54
N SER A 139 8.49 -6.92 -1.79
CA SER A 139 9.89 -7.13 -2.17
C SER A 139 10.74 -5.86 -2.17
N VAL A 140 10.13 -4.67 -2.30
CA VAL A 140 10.88 -3.41 -2.42
C VAL A 140 10.58 -2.45 -1.28
N SER A 141 9.38 -1.87 -1.21
CA SER A 141 9.11 -0.75 -0.30
C SER A 141 8.99 -1.17 1.17
N LEU A 142 8.31 -2.25 1.46
CA LEU A 142 8.09 -2.72 2.83
C LEU A 142 9.38 -3.13 3.55
N PRO A 143 10.33 -3.89 2.94
CA PRO A 143 11.63 -4.20 3.55
C PRO A 143 12.46 -2.96 3.83
N VAL A 144 12.53 -2.02 2.89
CA VAL A 144 13.24 -0.75 3.05
C VAL A 144 12.66 0.05 4.22
N TYR A 145 11.34 0.23 4.23
CA TYR A 145 10.66 0.94 5.30
C TYR A 145 10.96 0.32 6.68
N ARG A 146 10.77 -1.00 6.82
CA ARG A 146 10.97 -1.70 8.09
C ARG A 146 12.40 -1.66 8.58
N ARG A 147 13.37 -1.75 7.69
CA ARG A 147 14.78 -1.60 8.03
C ARG A 147 15.05 -0.24 8.64
N LEU A 148 14.64 0.83 7.96
CA LEU A 148 14.87 2.19 8.43
C LEU A 148 14.14 2.51 9.74
N ARG A 149 12.94 1.95 9.94
CA ARG A 149 12.24 2.10 11.22
C ARG A 149 12.97 1.42 12.38
N ARG A 150 13.61 0.28 12.16
CA ARG A 150 14.47 -0.37 13.16
C ARG A 150 15.70 0.48 13.48
N ASP A 151 16.21 1.20 12.50
CA ASP A 151 17.32 2.13 12.63
C ASP A 151 16.89 3.50 13.19
N ASN A 152 15.64 3.62 13.71
CA ASN A 152 15.04 4.80 14.33
C ASN A 152 14.85 6.02 13.41
N HIS A 153 14.81 5.84 12.10
CA HIS A 153 14.49 6.94 11.18
C HIS A 153 13.01 7.34 11.29
N SER A 154 12.70 8.60 10.96
CA SER A 154 11.34 9.11 10.96
C SER A 154 10.47 8.42 9.90
N HIS A 155 9.15 8.45 10.09
CA HIS A 155 8.19 7.90 9.15
C HIS A 155 8.34 8.51 7.74
N SER A 156 8.50 9.84 7.66
CA SER A 156 8.74 10.58 6.42
C SER A 156 9.97 10.06 5.66
N VAL A 157 11.09 9.97 6.32
CA VAL A 157 12.35 9.46 5.74
C VAL A 157 12.18 8.02 5.24
N CYS A 158 11.49 7.16 6.01
CA CYS A 158 11.23 5.78 5.59
C CYS A 158 10.39 5.72 4.30
N LEU A 159 9.35 6.54 4.18
CA LEU A 159 8.51 6.60 2.98
C LEU A 159 9.26 7.18 1.78
N GLN A 160 10.01 8.24 1.96
CA GLN A 160 10.82 8.85 0.90
C GLN A 160 11.88 7.90 0.37
N GLN A 161 12.58 7.20 1.25
CA GLN A 161 13.57 6.21 0.85
C GLN A 161 12.90 5.02 0.14
N ALA A 162 11.73 4.55 0.62
CA ALA A 162 10.94 3.53 -0.05
C ALA A 162 10.49 3.98 -1.45
N LEU A 163 10.09 5.25 -1.62
CA LEU A 163 9.77 5.86 -2.91
C LEU A 163 10.95 5.78 -3.87
N LEU A 164 12.14 6.18 -3.43
CA LEU A 164 13.35 6.11 -4.27
C LEU A 164 13.66 4.68 -4.72
N HIS A 165 13.49 3.70 -3.84
CA HIS A 165 13.67 2.29 -4.21
C HIS A 165 12.61 1.83 -5.22
N LEU A 166 11.35 2.26 -5.07
CA LEU A 166 10.31 1.96 -6.05
C LEU A 166 10.65 2.56 -7.42
N LEU A 167 11.05 3.84 -7.47
CA LEU A 167 11.49 4.48 -8.71
C LEU A 167 12.68 3.76 -9.35
N ALA A 168 13.69 3.43 -8.54
CA ALA A 168 14.93 2.81 -9.00
C ALA A 168 14.73 1.41 -9.61
N TRP A 169 13.75 0.66 -9.13
CA TRP A 169 13.59 -0.74 -9.51
C TRP A 169 12.33 -1.05 -10.32
N LYS A 170 11.30 -0.19 -10.23
CA LYS A 170 9.97 -0.50 -10.79
C LYS A 170 9.40 0.56 -11.73
N SER A 171 9.98 1.77 -11.79
CA SER A 171 9.52 2.78 -12.74
C SER A 171 9.63 2.27 -14.19
N GLU A 172 8.64 2.55 -15.01
CA GLU A 172 8.67 2.24 -16.45
C GLU A 172 9.66 3.13 -17.20
N SER A 173 9.91 4.35 -16.71
CA SER A 173 10.86 5.28 -17.30
C SER A 173 12.31 4.85 -17.02
N PRO A 174 13.13 4.52 -18.05
CA PRO A 174 14.54 4.22 -17.86
C PRO A 174 15.32 5.38 -17.25
N TRP A 175 14.94 6.61 -17.62
CA TRP A 175 15.57 7.82 -17.08
C TRP A 175 15.29 7.94 -15.57
N ALA A 176 14.03 7.80 -15.15
CA ALA A 176 13.66 7.86 -13.75
C ALA A 176 14.38 6.79 -12.92
N ARG A 177 14.45 5.55 -13.45
CA ARG A 177 15.22 4.46 -12.81
C ARG A 177 16.69 4.84 -12.61
N GLN A 178 17.33 5.34 -13.64
CA GLN A 178 18.75 5.70 -13.59
C GLN A 178 19.02 6.82 -12.58
N GLN A 179 18.19 7.86 -12.57
CA GLN A 179 18.36 8.97 -11.62
C GLN A 179 18.10 8.53 -10.18
N ALA A 180 17.04 7.76 -9.94
CA ALA A 180 16.76 7.22 -8.61
C ALA A 180 17.87 6.27 -8.13
N GLN A 181 18.41 5.40 -8.97
CA GLN A 181 19.55 4.55 -8.65
C GLN A 181 20.78 5.39 -8.29
N ARG A 182 21.07 6.43 -9.08
CA ARG A 182 22.19 7.34 -8.82
C ARG A 182 22.05 8.01 -7.46
N LEU A 183 20.84 8.48 -7.14
CA LEU A 183 20.58 9.10 -5.84
C LEU A 183 20.74 8.08 -4.70
N LEU A 184 20.25 6.85 -4.85
CA LEU A 184 20.45 5.78 -3.87
C LEU A 184 21.93 5.45 -3.62
N TRP A 185 22.78 5.46 -4.66
CA TRP A 185 24.23 5.29 -4.52
C TRP A 185 24.88 6.38 -3.67
N GLN A 186 24.28 7.57 -3.62
CA GLN A 186 24.73 8.68 -2.80
C GLN A 186 24.12 8.66 -1.37
N GLY A 187 23.42 7.59 -1.01
CA GLY A 187 22.76 7.40 0.27
C GLY A 187 21.24 7.68 0.26
N GLY A 188 20.69 8.07 -0.89
CA GLY A 188 19.27 8.43 -1.00
C GLY A 188 18.94 9.64 -0.15
N VAL A 189 17.79 9.59 0.52
CA VAL A 189 17.33 10.66 1.44
C VAL A 189 18.23 10.78 2.67
N LEU A 190 18.97 9.71 3.02
CA LEU A 190 19.90 9.68 4.15
C LEU A 190 21.27 10.29 3.83
N GLY A 191 21.55 10.51 2.55
CA GLY A 191 22.80 11.11 2.11
C GLY A 191 22.94 12.59 2.46
N GLU A 192 24.14 13.12 2.33
CA GLU A 192 24.36 14.58 2.45
C GLU A 192 23.49 15.32 1.43
N LYS A 193 22.61 16.21 1.88
CA LYS A 193 21.63 16.93 1.05
C LYS A 193 20.62 16.00 0.34
N GLY A 194 20.37 14.78 0.87
CA GLY A 194 19.52 13.81 0.23
C GLY A 194 18.08 14.28 0.02
N GLU A 195 17.52 15.05 0.96
CA GLU A 195 16.21 15.68 0.83
C GLU A 195 16.16 16.67 -0.34
N PHE A 196 17.17 17.54 -0.45
CA PHE A 196 17.28 18.48 -1.58
C PHE A 196 17.43 17.74 -2.93
N ALA A 197 18.22 16.69 -2.97
CA ALA A 197 18.41 15.88 -4.18
C ALA A 197 17.12 15.16 -4.59
N LEU A 198 16.31 14.72 -3.62
CA LEU A 198 14.98 14.15 -3.89
C LEU A 198 14.03 15.20 -4.49
N LEU A 199 14.00 16.41 -3.94
CA LEU A 199 13.19 17.52 -4.49
C LEU A 199 13.62 17.86 -5.93
N THR A 200 14.93 17.93 -6.17
CA THR A 200 15.44 18.18 -7.52
C THR A 200 15.00 17.08 -8.49
N LEU A 201 15.10 15.81 -8.10
CA LEU A 201 14.61 14.71 -8.91
C LEU A 201 13.09 14.79 -9.17
N ASP A 202 12.30 15.16 -8.18
CA ASP A 202 10.85 15.32 -8.31
C ASP A 202 10.48 16.44 -9.29
N ASP A 203 11.19 17.57 -9.24
CA ASP A 203 11.01 18.68 -10.18
C ASP A 203 11.41 18.29 -11.61
N GLU A 204 12.53 17.58 -11.80
CA GLU A 204 12.96 17.08 -13.10
C GLU A 204 11.95 16.08 -13.69
N LEU A 205 11.40 15.17 -12.87
CA LEU A 205 10.35 14.24 -13.31
C LEU A 205 9.10 14.98 -13.77
N ARG A 206 8.71 16.04 -13.06
CA ARG A 206 7.59 16.90 -13.43
C ARG A 206 7.83 17.65 -14.74
N GLU A 207 9.01 18.24 -14.92
CA GLU A 207 9.39 18.95 -16.14
C GLU A 207 9.40 18.03 -17.37
N LEU A 208 9.87 16.79 -17.20
CA LEU A 208 9.88 15.77 -18.24
C LEU A 208 8.50 15.08 -18.43
N GLN A 209 7.50 15.49 -17.67
CA GLN A 209 6.16 14.88 -17.66
C GLN A 209 6.16 13.36 -17.41
N ILE A 210 7.16 12.88 -16.67
CA ILE A 210 7.23 11.49 -16.25
C ILE A 210 6.31 11.30 -15.05
N VAL A 211 5.25 10.55 -15.22
CA VAL A 211 4.26 10.24 -14.20
C VAL A 211 4.23 8.74 -13.91
N TRP A 212 3.91 8.39 -12.68
CA TRP A 212 3.65 7.02 -12.28
C TRP A 212 2.36 6.96 -11.45
N PRO A 213 1.19 6.80 -12.10
CA PRO A 213 -0.12 6.90 -11.43
C PRO A 213 -0.32 5.95 -10.25
N GLY A 214 0.35 4.80 -10.29
CA GLY A 214 0.26 3.79 -9.22
C GLY A 214 1.21 3.99 -8.03
N LEU A 215 2.17 4.90 -8.09
CA LEU A 215 3.22 5.07 -7.08
C LEU A 215 2.66 5.44 -5.70
N ARG A 216 1.77 6.43 -5.65
CA ARG A 216 1.13 6.86 -4.40
C ARG A 216 0.41 5.70 -3.72
N SER A 217 -0.34 4.89 -4.48
CA SER A 217 -1.06 3.75 -3.90
C SER A 217 -0.13 2.65 -3.39
N LEU A 218 1.02 2.42 -4.02
CA LEU A 218 2.03 1.49 -3.52
C LEU A 218 2.59 1.94 -2.16
N LEU A 219 2.84 3.24 -2.01
CA LEU A 219 3.30 3.80 -0.73
C LEU A 219 2.19 3.80 0.32
N ALA A 220 0.93 4.09 -0.05
CA ALA A 220 -0.21 3.98 0.87
C ALA A 220 -0.38 2.55 1.38
N VAL A 221 -0.29 1.57 0.49
CA VAL A 221 -0.30 0.14 0.87
C VAL A 221 0.90 -0.19 1.77
N THR A 222 2.08 0.34 1.48
CA THR A 222 3.26 0.18 2.35
C THR A 222 2.98 0.73 3.75
N GLY A 223 2.48 1.97 3.85
CA GLY A 223 2.10 2.62 5.10
C GLY A 223 1.04 1.85 5.89
N PHE A 224 0.09 1.23 5.20
CA PHE A 224 -0.90 0.36 5.82
C PHE A 224 -0.27 -0.94 6.34
N LEU A 225 0.51 -1.64 5.52
CA LEU A 225 1.08 -2.94 5.87
C LEU A 225 2.14 -2.88 6.99
N VAL A 226 2.82 -1.75 7.18
CA VAL A 226 3.77 -1.60 8.29
C VAL A 226 3.10 -1.56 9.65
N ARG A 227 1.80 -1.32 9.71
CA ARG A 227 0.99 -1.35 10.94
C ARG A 227 0.59 -2.77 11.34
N LEU A 228 0.83 -3.75 10.47
CA LEU A 228 0.50 -5.15 10.68
C LEU A 228 1.73 -5.95 11.12
N PRO A 229 1.56 -6.99 11.95
CA PRO A 229 2.65 -7.90 12.29
C PRO A 229 3.15 -8.64 11.03
N ALA A 230 4.42 -9.01 11.03
CA ALA A 230 5.03 -9.71 9.91
C ALA A 230 4.44 -11.10 9.67
N GLY A 231 3.88 -11.72 10.70
CA GLY A 231 3.47 -13.11 10.69
C GLY A 231 4.61 -14.04 11.13
N PRO A 232 4.32 -15.33 11.33
CA PRO A 232 5.36 -16.28 11.65
C PRO A 232 6.38 -16.32 10.52
N VAL A 233 7.65 -16.15 10.85
CA VAL A 233 8.76 -16.47 9.95
C VAL A 233 8.84 -17.98 9.95
N PHE A 234 8.46 -18.63 8.86
CA PHE A 234 8.81 -20.02 8.65
C PHE A 234 10.32 -20.03 8.41
N SER A 235 11.08 -20.43 9.40
CA SER A 235 12.49 -20.83 9.20
C SER A 235 12.46 -22.11 8.38
N ASP A 236 12.96 -22.04 7.17
CA ASP A 236 13.28 -23.20 6.34
C ASP A 236 14.31 -24.10 7.05
#